data_2075532079319808e8d3df4a8917403f
#
_entry.id   2075532079319808e8d3df4a8917403f
#
_cell.length_a   1.000
_cell.length_b   1.000
_cell.length_c   1.000
_cell.angle_alpha   90.00
_cell.angle_beta   90.00
_cell.angle_gamma   90.00
#
_symmetry.space_group_name_H-M   'P 1'
#
loop_
_entity.id
_entity.type
_entity.pdbx_description
1 polymer ?
#
loop_
_entity_poly.entity_id
_entity_poly.type
_entity_poly.pdbx_seq_one_letter_code
_entity_poly.pdbx_strand_id
1 'polypeptide(L)'
;MGSLLKGRFLLVLAYYWEVVKELLSNKVNLVFMVLALVLSLTAINTIYALGKSAEKQVLDTLANLNFGKDALLILAGGQRFMGIKLTRSDTLKLEDAKALEQFSFVKLVSPVSGGTLEVSYKGQVERIRVEGVFPVYTTANTWNVKLGRFIEDEDLEKLNKVVVLGSEIPKKFGIANPIGDKILIAGQHFTIVGVLEEKPSFGHFPLNQRVFIPFTTAQRKLFNRDYITAIKIILQPTADQKSVVPLIRSILRERHKLYGIAEDDFRIITPDFVVARFLSTQRVLKTFLLAISLISLVISGVVILNLMSAMVEEKAGIIALRRALGATNRIIFVHYITMSLTVALFSGFVGWLLSLGVMHLISAFTPLKPLFSWTTFGLSLLFSTATSLIFSIIPATRATKVDPAILLKSL
;
A
#
# COMPACT_ATOMS: atom_id res chain seq x y z
N MET A 1 -39.61 -30.10 23.96
CA MET A 1 -39.06 -28.93 23.25
C MET A 1 -38.01 -29.32 22.17
N GLY A 2 -37.17 -30.32 22.38
CA GLY A 2 -36.13 -30.74 21.42
C GLY A 2 -36.65 -31.42 20.15
N SER A 3 -37.77 -32.15 20.16
CA SER A 3 -38.35 -32.83 18.98
C SER A 3 -39.02 -31.88 17.98
N LEU A 4 -39.66 -30.84 18.49
CA LEU A 4 -40.29 -29.77 17.66
C LEU A 4 -39.25 -28.90 16.96
N LEU A 5 -38.09 -28.62 17.61
CA LEU A 5 -36.97 -27.91 17.03
C LEU A 5 -36.27 -28.73 15.92
N LYS A 6 -36.10 -30.06 16.14
CA LYS A 6 -35.57 -30.97 15.12
C LYS A 6 -36.46 -31.08 13.91
N GLY A 7 -37.80 -31.17 14.08
CA GLY A 7 -38.76 -31.22 12.98
C GLY A 7 -38.74 -29.93 12.13
N ARG A 8 -38.71 -28.76 12.76
CA ARG A 8 -38.62 -27.47 12.05
C ARG A 8 -37.29 -27.32 11.31
N PHE A 9 -36.18 -27.75 11.88
CA PHE A 9 -34.87 -27.72 11.21
C PHE A 9 -34.84 -28.60 9.96
N LEU A 10 -35.37 -29.80 10.03
CA LEU A 10 -35.47 -30.73 8.89
C LEU A 10 -36.37 -30.16 7.75
N LEU A 11 -37.46 -29.48 8.08
CA LEU A 11 -38.30 -28.84 7.09
C LEU A 11 -37.60 -27.68 6.36
N VAL A 12 -36.82 -26.85 7.10
CA VAL A 12 -36.01 -25.77 6.51
C VAL A 12 -34.94 -26.34 5.60
N LEU A 13 -34.28 -27.43 6.01
CA LEU A 13 -33.23 -28.08 5.22
C LEU A 13 -33.82 -28.72 3.93
N ALA A 14 -34.97 -29.36 4.02
CA ALA A 14 -35.70 -29.93 2.86
C ALA A 14 -36.10 -28.82 1.87
N TYR A 15 -36.63 -27.71 2.38
CA TYR A 15 -36.98 -26.55 1.56
C TYR A 15 -35.75 -25.94 0.86
N TYR A 16 -34.65 -25.78 1.59
CA TYR A 16 -33.40 -25.26 1.01
C TYR A 16 -32.84 -26.20 -0.08
N TRP A 17 -32.95 -27.52 0.14
CA TRP A 17 -32.55 -28.52 -0.86
C TRP A 17 -33.39 -28.47 -2.13
N GLU A 18 -34.70 -28.19 -2.02
CA GLU A 18 -35.56 -27.97 -3.14
C GLU A 18 -35.15 -26.74 -3.95
N VAL A 19 -34.84 -25.63 -3.27
CA VAL A 19 -34.29 -24.40 -3.90
C VAL A 19 -33.02 -24.69 -4.67
N VAL A 20 -32.08 -25.41 -4.07
CA VAL A 20 -30.82 -25.77 -4.73
C VAL A 20 -31.03 -26.66 -5.95
N LYS A 21 -31.92 -27.68 -5.86
CA LYS A 21 -32.25 -28.52 -7.00
C LYS A 21 -32.85 -27.71 -8.14
N GLU A 22 -33.70 -26.75 -7.83
CA GLU A 22 -34.35 -25.88 -8.83
C GLU A 22 -33.32 -24.97 -9.52
N LEU A 23 -32.32 -24.43 -8.77
CA LEU A 23 -31.21 -23.71 -9.35
C LEU A 23 -30.35 -24.58 -10.27
N LEU A 24 -30.04 -25.81 -9.85
CA LEU A 24 -29.27 -26.77 -10.64
C LEU A 24 -29.99 -27.31 -11.86
N SER A 25 -31.32 -27.22 -11.93
CA SER A 25 -32.10 -27.61 -13.12
C SER A 25 -31.85 -26.66 -14.31
N ASN A 26 -31.54 -25.37 -14.04
CA ASN A 26 -31.25 -24.38 -15.07
C ASN A 26 -29.77 -23.95 -15.01
N LYS A 27 -28.90 -24.91 -15.36
CA LYS A 27 -27.42 -24.77 -15.20
C LYS A 27 -26.84 -23.55 -15.92
N VAL A 28 -27.35 -23.24 -17.12
CA VAL A 28 -26.83 -22.14 -17.94
C VAL A 28 -27.09 -20.80 -17.25
N ASN A 29 -28.30 -20.55 -16.80
CA ASN A 29 -28.66 -19.33 -16.09
C ASN A 29 -27.89 -19.18 -14.76
N LEU A 30 -27.75 -20.28 -14.01
CA LEU A 30 -27.00 -20.33 -12.77
C LEU A 30 -25.52 -19.94 -13.00
N VAL A 31 -24.89 -20.55 -14.01
CA VAL A 31 -23.46 -20.25 -14.32
C VAL A 31 -23.27 -18.79 -14.69
N PHE A 32 -24.16 -18.21 -15.53
CA PHE A 32 -24.07 -16.80 -15.90
C PHE A 32 -24.28 -15.85 -14.71
N MET A 33 -25.23 -16.13 -13.82
CA MET A 33 -25.47 -15.34 -12.62
C MET A 33 -24.24 -15.39 -11.69
N VAL A 34 -23.69 -16.59 -11.47
CA VAL A 34 -22.50 -16.79 -10.63
C VAL A 34 -21.29 -16.10 -11.25
N LEU A 35 -21.00 -16.31 -12.54
CA LEU A 35 -19.87 -15.70 -13.22
C LEU A 35 -19.90 -14.17 -13.16
N ALA A 36 -21.06 -13.56 -13.42
CA ALA A 36 -21.21 -12.11 -13.39
C ALA A 36 -20.86 -11.53 -12.00
N LEU A 37 -21.38 -12.14 -10.93
CA LEU A 37 -21.05 -11.71 -9.57
C LEU A 37 -19.60 -12.00 -9.22
N VAL A 38 -19.09 -13.19 -9.51
CA VAL A 38 -17.73 -13.62 -9.18
C VAL A 38 -16.71 -12.69 -9.80
N LEU A 39 -16.84 -12.32 -11.08
CA LEU A 39 -15.91 -11.41 -11.75
C LEU A 39 -15.89 -10.04 -11.09
N SER A 40 -17.05 -9.47 -10.79
CA SER A 40 -17.16 -8.16 -10.14
C SER A 40 -16.58 -8.17 -8.73
N LEU A 41 -16.87 -9.20 -7.95
CA LEU A 41 -16.38 -9.35 -6.58
C LEU A 41 -14.87 -9.61 -6.54
N THR A 42 -14.37 -10.41 -7.48
CA THR A 42 -12.92 -10.63 -7.63
C THR A 42 -12.20 -9.32 -7.88
N ALA A 43 -12.71 -8.47 -8.76
CA ALA A 43 -12.12 -7.16 -9.05
C ALA A 43 -12.12 -6.26 -7.81
N ILE A 44 -13.25 -6.12 -7.11
CA ILE A 44 -13.35 -5.28 -5.90
C ILE A 44 -12.39 -5.76 -4.82
N ASN A 45 -12.37 -7.06 -4.54
CA ASN A 45 -11.51 -7.63 -3.50
C ASN A 45 -10.02 -7.48 -3.84
N THR A 46 -9.65 -7.70 -5.11
CA THR A 46 -8.27 -7.54 -5.57
C THR A 46 -7.80 -6.10 -5.41
N ILE A 47 -8.62 -5.12 -5.82
CA ILE A 47 -8.28 -3.68 -5.70
C ILE A 47 -8.12 -3.29 -4.22
N TYR A 48 -9.01 -3.76 -3.36
CA TYR A 48 -8.92 -3.48 -1.92
C TYR A 48 -7.67 -4.11 -1.30
N ALA A 49 -7.38 -5.38 -1.64
CA ALA A 49 -6.21 -6.11 -1.16
C ALA A 49 -4.89 -5.48 -1.64
N LEU A 50 -4.82 -5.05 -2.92
CA LEU A 50 -3.67 -4.31 -3.47
C LEU A 50 -3.42 -3.01 -2.71
N GLY A 51 -4.47 -2.25 -2.41
CA GLY A 51 -4.34 -1.02 -1.65
C GLY A 51 -3.77 -1.25 -0.25
N LYS A 52 -4.26 -2.25 0.46
CA LYS A 52 -3.75 -2.64 1.79
C LYS A 52 -2.32 -3.18 1.74
N SER A 53 -2.01 -3.99 0.74
CA SER A 53 -0.68 -4.56 0.53
C SER A 53 0.36 -3.47 0.26
N ALA A 54 0.02 -2.49 -0.59
CA ALA A 54 0.88 -1.35 -0.87
C ALA A 54 1.11 -0.47 0.37
N GLU A 55 0.06 -0.18 1.15
CA GLU A 55 0.17 0.55 2.42
C GLU A 55 1.12 -0.15 3.38
N LYS A 56 0.95 -1.46 3.58
CA LYS A 56 1.82 -2.25 4.45
C LYS A 56 3.27 -2.24 3.97
N GLN A 57 3.50 -2.39 2.66
CA GLN A 57 4.85 -2.34 2.09
C GLN A 57 5.55 -1.00 2.37
N VAL A 58 4.82 0.11 2.28
CA VAL A 58 5.36 1.44 2.63
C VAL A 58 5.77 1.47 4.09
N LEU A 59 4.90 1.02 4.99
CA LEU A 59 5.19 1.00 6.44
C LEU A 59 6.39 0.11 6.77
N ASP A 60 6.45 -1.09 6.19
CA ASP A 60 7.56 -2.03 6.38
C ASP A 60 8.89 -1.43 5.86
N THR A 61 8.85 -0.73 4.73
CA THR A 61 10.04 -0.06 4.19
C THR A 61 10.50 1.10 5.07
N LEU A 62 9.57 1.91 5.58
CA LEU A 62 9.91 2.99 6.51
C LEU A 62 10.52 2.43 7.80
N ALA A 63 9.98 1.33 8.33
CA ALA A 63 10.53 0.66 9.50
C ALA A 63 11.98 0.16 9.25
N ASN A 64 12.24 -0.47 8.09
CA ASN A 64 13.56 -0.94 7.70
C ASN A 64 14.60 0.18 7.51
N LEU A 65 14.14 1.41 7.28
CA LEU A 65 14.99 2.60 7.20
C LEU A 65 15.16 3.31 8.54
N ASN A 66 14.68 2.71 9.63
CA ASN A 66 14.56 3.37 10.93
C ASN A 66 13.87 4.74 10.78
N PHE A 67 12.80 4.78 9.99
CA PHE A 67 11.94 5.95 9.82
C PHE A 67 10.54 5.61 10.33
N GLY A 68 10.52 5.18 11.60
CA GLY A 68 9.32 4.88 12.36
C GLY A 68 8.71 6.15 12.99
N LYS A 69 7.78 5.96 13.92
CA LYS A 69 7.09 7.06 14.60
C LYS A 69 8.02 7.99 15.41
N ASP A 70 9.21 7.54 15.70
CA ASP A 70 10.26 8.25 16.43
C ASP A 70 11.25 8.98 15.54
N ALA A 71 11.16 8.87 14.21
CA ALA A 71 12.09 9.47 13.28
C ALA A 71 11.51 10.71 12.58
N LEU A 72 12.36 11.72 12.41
CA LEU A 72 12.10 12.93 11.64
C LEU A 72 13.23 13.17 10.65
N LEU A 73 12.90 13.68 9.48
CA LEU A 73 13.90 14.10 8.49
C LEU A 73 13.66 15.58 8.16
N ILE A 74 14.66 16.42 8.48
CA ILE A 74 14.65 17.83 8.10
C ILE A 74 15.48 17.95 6.83
N LEU A 75 14.89 18.52 5.79
CA LEU A 75 15.55 18.78 4.51
C LEU A 75 15.77 20.28 4.33
N ALA A 76 16.96 20.66 3.87
CA ALA A 76 17.20 22.01 3.40
C ALA A 76 16.33 22.30 2.17
N GLY A 77 15.89 23.54 2.02
CA GLY A 77 15.17 23.98 0.85
C GLY A 77 15.93 23.68 -0.46
N GLY A 78 15.24 23.63 -1.59
CA GLY A 78 15.84 23.39 -2.91
C GLY A 78 15.99 21.93 -3.31
N GLN A 79 15.81 20.97 -2.42
CA GLN A 79 15.83 19.54 -2.76
C GLN A 79 14.46 19.04 -3.21
N ARG A 80 14.44 18.13 -4.22
CA ARG A 80 13.23 17.39 -4.58
C ARG A 80 13.03 16.24 -3.63
N PHE A 81 11.90 16.22 -2.94
CA PHE A 81 11.47 15.08 -2.16
C PHE A 81 10.06 14.67 -2.59
N MET A 82 9.89 13.42 -3.04
CA MET A 82 8.61 12.87 -3.52
C MET A 82 7.88 13.77 -4.54
N GLY A 83 8.63 14.36 -5.48
CA GLY A 83 8.08 15.22 -6.54
C GLY A 83 7.77 16.66 -6.14
N ILE A 84 7.99 17.04 -4.88
CA ILE A 84 7.84 18.42 -4.40
C ILE A 84 9.16 19.15 -4.60
N LYS A 85 9.11 20.27 -5.34
CA LYS A 85 10.24 21.18 -5.49
C LYS A 85 10.29 22.07 -4.24
N LEU A 86 11.37 21.97 -3.47
CA LEU A 86 11.63 22.87 -2.35
C LEU A 86 12.36 24.10 -2.86
N THR A 87 12.10 25.25 -2.25
CA THR A 87 12.87 26.48 -2.51
C THR A 87 14.32 26.24 -2.16
N ARG A 88 15.26 26.71 -2.98
CA ARG A 88 16.68 26.54 -2.71
C ARG A 88 17.04 27.29 -1.41
N SER A 89 17.68 26.62 -0.48
CA SER A 89 18.13 27.19 0.77
C SER A 89 19.52 26.62 1.11
N ASP A 90 20.43 27.52 1.47
CA ASP A 90 21.77 27.23 1.95
C ASP A 90 21.88 27.57 3.46
N THR A 91 20.74 27.71 4.13
CA THR A 91 20.63 28.20 5.51
C THR A 91 20.76 27.12 6.56
N LEU A 92 20.41 25.87 6.22
CA LEU A 92 20.54 24.75 7.16
C LEU A 92 22.02 24.42 7.39
N LYS A 93 22.48 24.56 8.64
CA LYS A 93 23.89 24.41 9.01
C LYS A 93 24.10 23.30 10.03
N LEU A 94 25.37 22.91 10.21
CA LEU A 94 25.75 21.91 11.21
C LEU A 94 25.40 22.38 12.64
N GLU A 95 25.46 23.69 12.89
CA GLU A 95 25.09 24.32 14.15
C GLU A 95 23.62 24.13 14.52
N ASP A 96 22.74 23.98 13.52
CA ASP A 96 21.32 23.68 13.72
C ASP A 96 21.13 22.25 14.21
N ALA A 97 21.87 21.31 13.63
CA ALA A 97 21.91 19.93 14.10
C ALA A 97 22.39 19.82 15.54
N LYS A 98 23.49 20.52 15.88
CA LYS A 98 24.03 20.57 17.25
C LYS A 98 23.06 21.21 18.24
N ALA A 99 22.35 22.26 17.82
CA ALA A 99 21.34 22.90 18.68
C ALA A 99 20.16 21.97 18.96
N LEU A 100 19.72 21.19 17.96
CA LEU A 100 18.63 20.23 18.13
C LEU A 100 19.04 19.04 19.02
N GLU A 101 20.30 18.65 19.02
CA GLU A 101 20.84 17.55 19.84
C GLU A 101 20.75 17.83 21.35
N GLN A 102 20.71 19.10 21.76
CA GLN A 102 20.67 19.51 23.17
C GLN A 102 19.30 19.31 23.83
N PHE A 103 18.26 19.03 23.05
CA PHE A 103 16.90 18.88 23.60
C PHE A 103 16.66 17.47 24.15
N SER A 104 16.05 17.38 25.32
CA SER A 104 15.78 16.13 26.04
C SER A 104 14.88 15.14 25.28
N PHE A 105 14.06 15.64 24.37
CA PHE A 105 13.22 14.80 23.50
C PHE A 105 13.97 14.17 22.32
N VAL A 106 15.21 14.59 22.07
CA VAL A 106 16.06 14.05 21.01
C VAL A 106 16.95 12.94 21.56
N LYS A 107 16.94 11.79 20.89
CA LYS A 107 17.83 10.66 21.21
C LYS A 107 19.10 10.69 20.38
N LEU A 108 19.01 11.09 19.11
CA LEU A 108 20.12 11.05 18.18
C LEU A 108 19.88 12.00 17.01
N VAL A 109 20.95 12.68 16.57
CA VAL A 109 20.95 13.56 15.41
C VAL A 109 22.02 13.10 14.41
N SER A 110 21.64 12.98 13.14
CA SER A 110 22.54 12.59 12.06
C SER A 110 22.46 13.60 10.92
N PRO A 111 23.33 14.60 10.90
CA PRO A 111 23.42 15.56 9.80
C PRO A 111 24.08 14.92 8.56
N VAL A 112 23.63 15.34 7.37
CA VAL A 112 24.13 14.85 6.09
C VAL A 112 24.41 16.03 5.16
N SER A 113 25.57 16.02 4.52
CA SER A 113 25.90 16.93 3.44
C SER A 113 26.06 16.12 2.14
N GLY A 114 25.11 16.23 1.21
CA GLY A 114 25.10 15.34 0.03
C GLY A 114 24.85 16.07 -1.28
N GLY A 115 25.32 15.49 -2.36
CA GLY A 115 25.12 15.96 -3.73
C GLY A 115 25.35 14.84 -4.74
N THR A 116 24.95 15.07 -6.01
CA THR A 116 25.24 14.13 -7.08
C THR A 116 26.53 14.55 -7.76
N LEU A 117 27.53 13.67 -7.75
CA LEU A 117 28.84 13.88 -8.33
C LEU A 117 29.18 12.79 -9.35
N GLU A 118 30.17 13.06 -10.17
CA GLU A 118 30.75 12.05 -11.04
C GLU A 118 31.66 11.15 -10.22
N VAL A 119 31.38 9.85 -10.33
CA VAL A 119 32.15 8.78 -9.69
C VAL A 119 32.68 7.89 -10.80
N SER A 120 33.98 7.64 -10.79
CA SER A 120 34.65 6.85 -11.83
C SER A 120 35.50 5.73 -11.24
N TYR A 121 35.41 4.58 -11.88
CA TYR A 121 36.24 3.41 -11.58
C TYR A 121 36.71 2.76 -12.88
N LYS A 122 38.03 2.61 -13.06
CA LYS A 122 38.68 2.02 -14.26
C LYS A 122 38.15 2.56 -15.59
N GLY A 123 37.87 3.87 -15.65
CA GLY A 123 37.40 4.54 -16.87
C GLY A 123 35.88 4.56 -17.07
N GLN A 124 35.11 3.77 -16.32
CA GLN A 124 33.67 3.86 -16.30
C GLN A 124 33.24 5.03 -15.41
N VAL A 125 32.42 5.96 -15.91
CA VAL A 125 31.95 7.17 -15.21
C VAL A 125 30.46 7.10 -15.00
N GLU A 126 29.99 7.36 -13.78
CA GLU A 126 28.60 7.37 -13.40
C GLU A 126 28.28 8.56 -12.50
N ARG A 127 27.07 9.11 -12.62
CA ARG A 127 26.59 10.17 -11.73
C ARG A 127 25.89 9.54 -10.51
N ILE A 128 26.59 9.56 -9.37
CA ILE A 128 26.18 8.90 -8.14
C ILE A 128 25.96 9.94 -7.03
N ARG A 129 24.99 9.68 -6.17
CA ARG A 129 24.78 10.49 -4.96
C ARG A 129 25.88 10.19 -3.95
N VAL A 130 26.64 11.21 -3.62
CA VAL A 130 27.69 11.20 -2.61
C VAL A 130 27.17 11.88 -1.36
N GLU A 131 27.28 11.24 -0.22
CA GLU A 131 26.80 11.73 1.07
C GLU A 131 27.98 11.79 2.07
N GLY A 132 28.26 12.99 2.58
CA GLY A 132 29.15 13.22 3.70
C GLY A 132 28.38 12.99 4.99
N VAL A 133 28.85 12.04 5.79
CA VAL A 133 28.14 11.56 6.98
C VAL A 133 29.07 11.40 8.18
N PHE A 134 28.49 11.36 9.37
CA PHE A 134 29.14 11.02 10.62
C PHE A 134 29.01 9.51 10.90
N PRO A 135 29.84 8.93 11.83
CA PRO A 135 29.73 7.52 12.22
C PRO A 135 28.32 7.12 12.70
N VAL A 136 27.63 8.02 13.36
CA VAL A 136 26.27 7.87 13.85
C VAL A 136 25.21 7.55 12.76
N TYR A 137 25.55 7.75 11.48
CA TYR A 137 24.66 7.53 10.34
C TYR A 137 24.17 6.08 10.26
N THR A 138 25.01 5.09 10.54
CA THR A 138 24.65 3.68 10.54
C THR A 138 23.62 3.37 11.61
N THR A 139 23.82 3.88 12.82
CA THR A 139 22.87 3.74 13.94
C THR A 139 21.56 4.46 13.64
N ALA A 140 21.62 5.70 13.14
CA ALA A 140 20.44 6.48 12.80
C ALA A 140 19.58 5.83 11.71
N ASN A 141 20.19 5.09 10.80
CA ASN A 141 19.51 4.43 9.68
C ASN A 141 19.39 2.91 9.88
N THR A 142 19.84 2.32 10.98
CA THR A 142 19.90 0.87 11.21
C THR A 142 20.51 0.16 10.01
N TRP A 143 21.69 0.62 9.57
CA TRP A 143 22.31 0.12 8.34
C TRP A 143 23.65 -0.53 8.64
N ASN A 144 23.74 -1.83 8.50
CA ASN A 144 24.93 -2.61 8.81
C ASN A 144 25.95 -2.57 7.66
N VAL A 145 27.20 -2.80 8.03
CA VAL A 145 28.29 -3.00 7.08
C VAL A 145 28.39 -4.47 6.72
N LYS A 146 28.39 -4.78 5.43
CA LYS A 146 28.52 -6.14 4.91
C LYS A 146 29.98 -6.57 4.79
N LEU A 147 30.85 -5.67 4.35
CA LEU A 147 32.29 -5.90 4.15
C LEU A 147 33.07 -4.69 4.64
N GLY A 148 34.20 -4.93 5.31
CA GLY A 148 35.07 -3.88 5.81
C GLY A 148 34.52 -3.16 7.04
N ARG A 149 34.69 -1.83 7.10
CA ARG A 149 34.23 -0.94 8.18
C ARG A 149 33.45 0.25 7.66
N PHE A 150 32.74 0.93 8.54
CA PHE A 150 32.15 2.24 8.26
C PHE A 150 33.15 3.36 8.54
N ILE A 151 32.72 4.60 8.33
CA ILE A 151 33.46 5.84 8.67
C ILE A 151 33.58 5.92 10.18
N GLU A 152 34.78 6.28 10.65
CA GLU A 152 35.14 6.44 12.05
C GLU A 152 35.48 7.91 12.37
N ASP A 153 35.52 8.26 13.65
CA ASP A 153 35.82 9.63 14.07
C ASP A 153 37.25 10.09 13.63
N GLU A 154 38.20 9.16 13.59
CA GLU A 154 39.55 9.41 13.06
C GLU A 154 39.51 9.86 11.58
N ASP A 155 38.61 9.33 10.78
CA ASP A 155 38.47 9.73 9.37
C ASP A 155 37.94 11.17 9.23
N LEU A 156 37.13 11.62 10.19
CA LEU A 156 36.62 12.99 10.26
C LEU A 156 37.72 13.97 10.66
N GLU A 157 38.49 13.61 11.68
CA GLU A 157 39.57 14.47 12.24
C GLU A 157 40.71 14.65 11.24
N LYS A 158 41.17 13.55 10.62
CA LYS A 158 42.30 13.55 9.69
C LYS A 158 41.92 13.93 8.26
N LEU A 159 40.65 14.20 7.99
CA LEU A 159 40.11 14.44 6.63
C LEU A 159 40.48 13.31 5.65
N ASN A 160 40.43 12.08 6.12
CA ASN A 160 40.78 10.90 5.33
C ASN A 160 39.89 10.80 4.06
N LYS A 161 40.53 10.44 2.93
CA LYS A 161 39.83 10.18 1.68
C LYS A 161 39.43 8.71 1.61
N VAL A 162 38.49 8.33 2.47
CA VAL A 162 37.90 7.00 2.51
C VAL A 162 36.45 7.05 2.04
N VAL A 163 35.98 5.94 1.47
CA VAL A 163 34.60 5.82 0.98
C VAL A 163 34.00 4.48 1.36
N VAL A 164 32.73 4.51 1.74
CA VAL A 164 31.89 3.32 1.93
C VAL A 164 30.85 3.27 0.82
N LEU A 165 30.72 2.12 0.18
CA LEU A 165 29.85 1.92 -0.96
C LEU A 165 28.51 1.36 -0.54
N GLY A 166 27.42 1.81 -1.18
CA GLY A 166 26.13 1.11 -1.13
C GLY A 166 26.22 -0.22 -1.88
N SER A 167 25.36 -1.16 -1.54
CA SER A 167 25.44 -2.57 -2.00
C SER A 167 25.38 -2.78 -3.51
N GLU A 168 24.78 -1.87 -4.26
CA GLU A 168 24.67 -1.96 -5.73
C GLU A 168 25.88 -1.36 -6.46
N ILE A 169 26.70 -0.52 -5.81
CA ILE A 169 27.82 0.17 -6.43
C ILE A 169 28.91 -0.81 -6.91
N PRO A 170 29.34 -1.80 -6.10
CA PRO A 170 30.31 -2.78 -6.57
C PRO A 170 29.81 -3.56 -7.80
N LYS A 171 28.55 -3.95 -7.82
CA LYS A 171 27.94 -4.64 -8.96
C LYS A 171 27.93 -3.76 -10.23
N LYS A 172 27.57 -2.48 -10.07
CA LYS A 172 27.47 -1.50 -11.16
C LYS A 172 28.81 -1.23 -11.85
N PHE A 173 29.90 -1.21 -11.08
CA PHE A 173 31.26 -1.00 -11.61
C PHE A 173 32.05 -2.29 -11.83
N GLY A 174 31.46 -3.47 -11.63
CA GLY A 174 32.17 -4.75 -11.76
C GLY A 174 33.34 -4.95 -10.79
N ILE A 175 33.21 -4.40 -9.56
CA ILE A 175 34.26 -4.48 -8.53
C ILE A 175 34.11 -5.82 -7.79
N ALA A 176 35.05 -6.75 -8.00
CA ALA A 176 35.01 -8.06 -7.33
C ALA A 176 35.44 -7.98 -5.85
N ASN A 177 36.58 -7.31 -5.59
CA ASN A 177 37.13 -7.11 -4.25
C ASN A 177 37.22 -5.62 -3.96
N PRO A 178 36.15 -5.01 -3.38
CA PRO A 178 36.08 -3.56 -3.22
C PRO A 178 37.03 -3.00 -2.15
N ILE A 179 37.33 -3.74 -1.08
CA ILE A 179 38.08 -3.22 0.06
C ILE A 179 39.54 -2.97 -0.31
N GLY A 180 40.02 -1.76 -0.05
CA GLY A 180 41.36 -1.30 -0.36
C GLY A 180 41.55 -0.74 -1.76
N ASP A 181 40.58 -0.97 -2.68
CA ASP A 181 40.60 -0.40 -4.01
C ASP A 181 40.36 1.12 -3.97
N LYS A 182 40.73 1.81 -5.07
CA LYS A 182 40.55 3.25 -5.20
C LYS A 182 39.50 3.59 -6.22
N ILE A 183 38.59 4.46 -5.85
CA ILE A 183 37.56 5.03 -6.71
C ILE A 183 37.75 6.54 -6.83
N LEU A 184 37.46 7.11 -7.99
CA LEU A 184 37.60 8.53 -8.25
C LEU A 184 36.25 9.22 -8.03
N ILE A 185 36.19 10.21 -7.18
CA ILE A 185 34.98 11.02 -6.89
C ILE A 185 35.31 12.48 -7.18
N ALA A 186 34.65 13.08 -8.15
CA ALA A 186 34.92 14.46 -8.59
C ALA A 186 36.41 14.77 -8.78
N GLY A 187 37.14 13.87 -9.46
CA GLY A 187 38.56 14.02 -9.75
C GLY A 187 39.52 13.70 -8.59
N GLN A 188 39.01 13.23 -7.45
CA GLN A 188 39.84 12.88 -6.30
C GLN A 188 39.75 11.39 -5.98
N HIS A 189 40.92 10.77 -5.64
CA HIS A 189 40.98 9.36 -5.25
C HIS A 189 40.49 9.15 -3.82
N PHE A 190 39.58 8.18 -3.63
CA PHE A 190 39.13 7.69 -2.34
C PHE A 190 39.41 6.20 -2.22
N THR A 191 39.86 5.75 -1.05
CA THR A 191 40.06 4.33 -0.77
C THR A 191 38.75 3.72 -0.25
N ILE A 192 38.32 2.61 -0.83
CA ILE A 192 37.15 1.90 -0.39
C ILE A 192 37.44 1.14 0.90
N VAL A 193 36.77 1.48 1.98
CA VAL A 193 36.94 0.86 3.31
C VAL A 193 35.80 -0.01 3.74
N GLY A 194 34.63 0.10 3.07
CA GLY A 194 33.48 -0.72 3.42
C GLY A 194 32.43 -0.78 2.31
N VAL A 195 31.56 -1.78 2.44
CA VAL A 195 30.34 -1.93 1.64
C VAL A 195 29.17 -2.21 2.57
N LEU A 196 28.10 -1.46 2.41
CA LEU A 196 26.87 -1.61 3.21
C LEU A 196 26.04 -2.81 2.76
N GLU A 197 25.22 -3.33 3.68
CA GLU A 197 24.19 -4.32 3.36
C GLU A 197 23.14 -3.74 2.43
N GLU A 198 22.50 -4.63 1.67
CA GLU A 198 21.40 -4.26 0.80
C GLU A 198 20.14 -3.93 1.60
N LYS A 199 19.55 -2.77 1.34
CA LYS A 199 18.26 -2.37 1.91
C LYS A 199 17.17 -2.37 0.86
N PRO A 200 15.92 -2.68 1.26
CA PRO A 200 14.78 -2.56 0.36
C PRO A 200 14.69 -1.15 -0.21
N SER A 201 14.64 -1.03 -1.54
CA SER A 201 14.46 0.25 -2.21
C SER A 201 13.02 0.74 -2.06
N PHE A 202 12.83 2.03 -1.81
CA PHE A 202 11.53 2.66 -1.72
C PHE A 202 11.23 3.43 -3.00
N GLY A 203 10.33 2.89 -3.83
CA GLY A 203 9.96 3.52 -5.10
C GLY A 203 11.18 3.80 -5.99
N HIS A 204 11.32 5.05 -6.44
CA HIS A 204 12.43 5.50 -7.28
C HIS A 204 13.64 6.04 -6.49
N PHE A 205 13.71 5.77 -5.17
CA PHE A 205 14.85 6.18 -4.34
C PHE A 205 15.92 5.08 -4.33
N PRO A 206 17.02 5.24 -5.09
CA PRO A 206 18.09 4.25 -5.15
C PRO A 206 18.98 4.34 -3.91
N LEU A 207 18.52 3.78 -2.79
CA LEU A 207 19.26 3.82 -1.53
C LEU A 207 20.60 3.11 -1.65
N ASN A 208 20.61 1.97 -2.32
CA ASN A 208 21.79 1.12 -2.48
C ASN A 208 22.80 1.65 -3.51
N GLN A 209 22.42 2.68 -4.29
CA GLN A 209 23.26 3.32 -5.31
C GLN A 209 23.87 4.63 -4.80
N ARG A 210 24.30 4.67 -3.54
CA ARG A 210 24.96 5.84 -2.92
C ARG A 210 26.35 5.48 -2.47
N VAL A 211 27.16 6.50 -2.31
CA VAL A 211 28.47 6.39 -1.67
C VAL A 211 28.57 7.35 -0.49
N PHE A 212 29.24 6.92 0.56
CA PHE A 212 29.36 7.63 1.82
C PHE A 212 30.82 7.95 2.09
N ILE A 213 31.10 9.19 2.47
CA ILE A 213 32.44 9.69 2.79
C ILE A 213 32.39 10.44 4.12
N PRO A 214 33.54 10.68 4.81
CA PRO A 214 33.54 11.45 6.02
C PRO A 214 32.97 12.86 5.80
N PHE A 215 32.10 13.30 6.71
CA PHE A 215 31.40 14.59 6.60
C PHE A 215 32.37 15.78 6.38
N THR A 216 33.45 15.84 7.15
CA THR A 216 34.44 16.89 7.05
C THR A 216 35.17 16.90 5.71
N THR A 217 35.49 15.70 5.18
CA THR A 217 36.09 15.54 3.86
C THR A 217 35.12 15.96 2.76
N ALA A 218 33.82 15.59 2.89
CA ALA A 218 32.78 16.00 1.95
C ALA A 218 32.67 17.52 1.87
N GLN A 219 32.54 18.19 3.01
CA GLN A 219 32.36 19.65 3.05
C GLN A 219 33.60 20.40 2.53
N ARG A 220 34.80 20.04 3.02
CA ARG A 220 36.02 20.80 2.74
C ARG A 220 36.69 20.46 1.40
N LYS A 221 36.58 19.19 0.96
CA LYS A 221 37.37 18.71 -0.21
C LYS A 221 36.52 18.54 -1.48
N LEU A 222 35.21 18.22 -1.36
CA LEU A 222 34.38 17.97 -2.53
C LEU A 222 33.33 19.07 -2.78
N PHE A 223 32.60 19.46 -1.74
CA PHE A 223 31.47 20.39 -1.94
C PHE A 223 31.87 21.85 -1.72
N ASN A 224 32.92 22.12 -0.96
CA ASN A 224 33.38 23.46 -0.58
C ASN A 224 32.20 24.36 -0.12
N ARG A 225 31.47 23.92 0.89
CA ARG A 225 30.27 24.62 1.40
C ARG A 225 30.12 24.44 2.90
N ASP A 226 29.46 25.38 3.57
CA ASP A 226 29.20 25.39 5.01
C ASP A 226 27.80 24.94 5.41
N TYR A 227 26.93 24.66 4.44
CA TYR A 227 25.57 24.21 4.69
C TYR A 227 25.42 22.69 4.53
N ILE A 228 24.39 22.13 5.16
CA ILE A 228 24.03 20.71 5.10
C ILE A 228 22.73 20.52 4.32
N THR A 229 22.51 19.32 3.82
CA THR A 229 21.35 19.03 2.96
C THR A 229 20.20 18.37 3.71
N ALA A 230 20.51 17.68 4.80
CA ALA A 230 19.51 17.03 5.63
C ALA A 230 19.98 16.82 7.06
N ILE A 231 19.04 16.75 7.99
CA ILE A 231 19.25 16.29 9.37
C ILE A 231 18.24 15.19 9.64
N LYS A 232 18.70 13.99 9.96
CA LYS A 232 17.84 12.95 10.49
C LYS A 232 17.88 13.00 12.01
N ILE A 233 16.70 13.00 12.63
CA ILE A 233 16.52 13.03 14.08
C ILE A 233 15.80 11.75 14.49
N ILE A 234 16.29 11.10 15.54
CA ILE A 234 15.57 10.05 16.25
C ILE A 234 15.14 10.63 17.59
N LEU A 235 13.85 10.56 17.86
CA LEU A 235 13.26 11.04 19.11
C LEU A 235 13.36 10.00 20.21
N GLN A 236 13.26 10.44 21.45
CA GLN A 236 13.08 9.54 22.59
C GLN A 236 11.71 8.83 22.48
N PRO A 237 11.57 7.58 22.95
CA PRO A 237 10.30 6.83 22.87
C PRO A 237 9.13 7.50 23.60
N THR A 238 9.44 8.37 24.54
CA THR A 238 8.44 9.16 25.33
C THR A 238 7.98 10.42 24.62
N ALA A 239 8.65 10.84 23.54
CA ALA A 239 8.35 12.08 22.82
C ALA A 239 7.21 11.86 21.82
N ASP A 240 6.17 12.71 21.91
CA ASP A 240 5.11 12.72 20.90
C ASP A 240 5.51 13.58 19.70
N GLN A 241 5.56 12.96 18.53
CA GLN A 241 5.94 13.62 17.28
C GLN A 241 5.05 14.84 16.95
N LYS A 242 3.75 14.78 17.32
CA LYS A 242 2.81 15.87 17.01
C LYS A 242 3.12 17.15 17.79
N SER A 243 3.63 17.03 19.02
CA SER A 243 4.05 18.17 19.84
C SER A 243 5.47 18.62 19.51
N VAL A 244 6.36 17.70 19.16
CA VAL A 244 7.78 18.00 18.89
C VAL A 244 7.98 18.69 17.54
N VAL A 245 7.24 18.32 16.49
CA VAL A 245 7.40 18.92 15.16
C VAL A 245 7.18 20.44 15.14
N PRO A 246 6.11 21.01 15.75
CA PRO A 246 5.95 22.46 15.85
C PRO A 246 7.09 23.13 16.64
N LEU A 247 7.60 22.48 17.69
CA LEU A 247 8.71 22.99 18.49
C LEU A 247 10.01 23.04 17.69
N ILE A 248 10.39 21.97 16.99
CA ILE A 248 11.55 21.97 16.09
C ILE A 248 11.41 23.05 15.03
N ARG A 249 10.20 23.22 14.47
CA ARG A 249 9.93 24.29 13.48
C ARG A 249 10.18 25.66 14.07
N SER A 250 9.68 25.96 15.27
CA SER A 250 9.88 27.27 15.91
C SER A 250 11.37 27.55 16.17
N ILE A 251 12.12 26.56 16.67
CA ILE A 251 13.55 26.65 16.91
C ILE A 251 14.32 26.99 15.62
N LEU A 252 14.04 26.27 14.54
CA LEU A 252 14.73 26.51 13.27
C LEU A 252 14.32 27.86 12.64
N ARG A 253 13.06 28.25 12.74
CA ARG A 253 12.59 29.58 12.26
C ARG A 253 13.30 30.71 13.01
N GLU A 254 13.45 30.59 14.33
CA GLU A 254 14.18 31.57 15.15
C GLU A 254 15.65 31.66 14.74
N ARG A 255 16.32 30.52 14.60
CA ARG A 255 17.73 30.43 14.19
C ARG A 255 17.98 30.97 12.78
N HIS A 256 17.05 30.71 11.87
CA HIS A 256 17.10 31.20 10.48
C HIS A 256 16.52 32.61 10.31
N LYS A 257 16.09 33.27 11.42
CA LYS A 257 15.50 34.62 11.42
C LYS A 257 14.26 34.75 10.53
N LEU A 258 13.44 33.70 10.47
CA LEU A 258 12.20 33.68 9.71
C LEU A 258 11.03 34.18 10.57
N TYR A 259 10.71 35.47 10.47
CA TYR A 259 9.68 36.10 11.28
C TYR A 259 8.35 36.24 10.51
N GLY A 260 7.26 36.24 11.25
CA GLY A 260 5.92 36.47 10.71
C GLY A 260 5.48 35.43 9.68
N ILE A 261 5.06 35.91 8.50
CA ILE A 261 4.51 35.10 7.39
C ILE A 261 5.61 34.53 6.46
N ALA A 262 6.89 34.70 6.78
CA ALA A 262 7.97 34.17 5.96
C ALA A 262 7.84 32.64 5.83
N GLU A 263 7.98 32.13 4.61
CA GLU A 263 7.98 30.68 4.37
C GLU A 263 9.22 30.02 4.99
N ASP A 264 9.04 28.75 5.39
CA ASP A 264 10.15 27.96 5.90
C ASP A 264 11.15 27.66 4.76
N ASP A 265 12.42 27.86 5.02
CA ASP A 265 13.53 27.54 4.11
C ASP A 265 14.04 26.10 4.32
N PHE A 266 13.34 25.33 5.14
CA PHE A 266 13.53 23.91 5.41
C PHE A 266 12.19 23.17 5.40
N ARG A 267 12.24 21.84 5.40
CA ARG A 267 11.05 21.01 5.50
C ARG A 267 11.22 19.86 6.48
N ILE A 268 10.29 19.72 7.40
CA ILE A 268 10.24 18.58 8.32
C ILE A 268 9.36 17.49 7.70
N ILE A 269 9.96 16.36 7.46
CA ILE A 269 9.29 15.16 6.91
C ILE A 269 9.07 14.18 8.04
N THR A 270 7.81 13.81 8.23
CA THR A 270 7.39 12.78 9.20
C THR A 270 7.04 11.48 8.46
N PRO A 271 7.04 10.32 9.12
CA PRO A 271 6.52 9.08 8.54
C PRO A 271 5.07 9.22 8.05
N ASP A 272 4.23 9.87 8.84
CA ASP A 272 2.81 10.13 8.47
C ASP A 272 2.71 10.95 7.18
N PHE A 273 3.59 11.94 7.00
CA PHE A 273 3.65 12.71 5.75
C PHE A 273 4.00 11.83 4.55
N VAL A 274 4.97 10.92 4.71
CA VAL A 274 5.39 10.00 3.63
C VAL A 274 4.25 9.07 3.26
N VAL A 275 3.61 8.45 4.25
CA VAL A 275 2.46 7.56 4.06
C VAL A 275 1.29 8.32 3.41
N ALA A 276 0.92 9.49 3.94
CA ALA A 276 -0.17 10.31 3.41
C ALA A 276 0.10 10.72 1.95
N ARG A 277 1.34 11.09 1.62
CA ARG A 277 1.73 11.48 0.26
C ARG A 277 1.66 10.30 -0.71
N PHE A 278 2.15 9.13 -0.29
CA PHE A 278 2.06 7.91 -1.08
C PHE A 278 0.59 7.55 -1.35
N LEU A 279 -0.24 7.51 -0.31
CA LEU A 279 -1.66 7.20 -0.42
C LEU A 279 -2.42 8.24 -1.25
N SER A 280 -2.06 9.52 -1.17
CA SER A 280 -2.71 10.58 -1.96
C SER A 280 -2.48 10.40 -3.46
N THR A 281 -1.28 10.00 -3.86
CA THR A 281 -0.94 9.72 -5.27
C THR A 281 -1.73 8.52 -5.81
N GLN A 282 -1.98 7.51 -4.98
CA GLN A 282 -2.74 6.33 -5.36
C GLN A 282 -4.26 6.51 -5.23
N ARG A 283 -4.73 7.54 -4.52
CA ARG A 283 -6.16 7.75 -4.27
C ARG A 283 -6.98 7.89 -5.55
N VAL A 284 -6.49 8.66 -6.52
CA VAL A 284 -7.19 8.88 -7.79
C VAL A 284 -7.37 7.57 -8.54
N LEU A 285 -6.28 6.79 -8.68
CA LEU A 285 -6.34 5.48 -9.35
C LEU A 285 -7.26 4.51 -8.61
N LYS A 286 -7.16 4.44 -7.28
CA LYS A 286 -8.02 3.59 -6.45
C LYS A 286 -9.50 3.96 -6.60
N THR A 287 -9.82 5.26 -6.60
CA THR A 287 -11.20 5.75 -6.77
C THR A 287 -11.73 5.39 -8.15
N PHE A 288 -10.93 5.57 -9.20
CA PHE A 288 -11.30 5.20 -10.56
C PHE A 288 -11.57 3.69 -10.70
N LEU A 289 -10.69 2.86 -10.17
CA LEU A 289 -10.85 1.40 -10.19
C LEU A 289 -12.08 0.95 -9.38
N LEU A 290 -12.35 1.58 -8.23
CA LEU A 290 -13.56 1.30 -7.45
C LEU A 290 -14.83 1.70 -8.21
N ALA A 291 -14.82 2.83 -8.92
CA ALA A 291 -15.97 3.25 -9.75
C ALA A 291 -16.27 2.22 -10.85
N ILE A 292 -15.24 1.76 -11.57
CA ILE A 292 -15.39 0.69 -12.58
C ILE A 292 -15.96 -0.60 -11.94
N SER A 293 -15.45 -0.97 -10.77
CA SER A 293 -15.90 -2.17 -10.06
C SER A 293 -17.36 -2.06 -9.61
N LEU A 294 -17.81 -0.88 -9.18
CA LEU A 294 -19.21 -0.63 -8.86
C LEU A 294 -20.11 -0.71 -10.09
N ILE A 295 -19.66 -0.16 -11.23
CA ILE A 295 -20.39 -0.31 -12.51
C ILE A 295 -20.51 -1.80 -12.86
N SER A 296 -19.44 -2.57 -12.75
CA SER A 296 -19.47 -4.02 -12.99
C SER A 296 -20.44 -4.74 -12.06
N LEU A 297 -20.54 -4.30 -10.80
CA LEU A 297 -21.49 -4.87 -9.83
C LEU A 297 -22.94 -4.57 -10.21
N VAL A 298 -23.24 -3.36 -10.70
CA VAL A 298 -24.56 -3.00 -11.23
C VAL A 298 -24.90 -3.85 -12.46
N ILE A 299 -23.97 -4.02 -13.39
CA ILE A 299 -24.14 -4.89 -14.56
C ILE A 299 -24.48 -6.33 -14.12
N SER A 300 -23.75 -6.87 -13.13
CA SER A 300 -24.04 -8.19 -12.56
C SER A 300 -25.43 -8.28 -11.95
N GLY A 301 -25.88 -7.20 -11.29
CA GLY A 301 -27.23 -7.09 -10.76
C GLY A 301 -28.30 -7.13 -11.88
N VAL A 302 -28.09 -6.43 -13.00
CA VAL A 302 -28.98 -6.47 -14.17
C VAL A 302 -29.01 -7.87 -14.80
N VAL A 303 -27.86 -8.56 -14.85
CA VAL A 303 -27.82 -9.96 -15.29
C VAL A 303 -28.68 -10.85 -14.41
N ILE A 304 -28.57 -10.72 -13.07
CA ILE A 304 -29.43 -11.46 -12.13
C ILE A 304 -30.91 -11.15 -12.37
N LEU A 305 -31.26 -9.86 -12.49
CA LEU A 305 -32.63 -9.44 -12.74
C LEU A 305 -33.22 -10.10 -14.01
N ASN A 306 -32.44 -10.07 -15.11
CA ASN A 306 -32.91 -10.63 -16.40
C ASN A 306 -33.04 -12.15 -16.34
N LEU A 307 -32.03 -12.84 -15.82
CA LEU A 307 -32.03 -14.31 -15.76
C LEU A 307 -33.08 -14.85 -14.77
N MET A 308 -33.25 -14.20 -13.61
CA MET A 308 -34.30 -14.57 -12.67
C MET A 308 -35.71 -14.28 -13.26
N SER A 309 -35.89 -13.19 -14.01
CA SER A 309 -37.15 -12.90 -14.69
C SER A 309 -37.45 -13.98 -15.72
N ALA A 310 -36.47 -14.40 -16.52
CA ALA A 310 -36.64 -15.52 -17.47
C ALA A 310 -36.98 -16.83 -16.75
N MET A 311 -36.35 -17.12 -15.61
CA MET A 311 -36.70 -18.30 -14.80
C MET A 311 -38.14 -18.26 -14.27
N VAL A 312 -38.63 -17.07 -13.86
CA VAL A 312 -40.01 -16.89 -13.42
C VAL A 312 -40.99 -17.16 -14.56
N GLU A 313 -40.69 -16.64 -15.76
CA GLU A 313 -41.52 -16.85 -16.96
C GLU A 313 -41.54 -18.33 -17.39
N GLU A 314 -40.38 -18.97 -17.46
CA GLU A 314 -40.27 -20.40 -17.80
C GLU A 314 -41.06 -21.30 -16.82
N LYS A 315 -41.05 -20.93 -15.52
CA LYS A 315 -41.70 -21.71 -14.46
C LYS A 315 -43.08 -21.19 -14.07
N ALA A 316 -43.69 -20.31 -14.86
CA ALA A 316 -44.97 -19.69 -14.55
C ALA A 316 -46.11 -20.73 -14.33
N GLY A 317 -46.12 -21.83 -15.10
CA GLY A 317 -47.09 -22.92 -14.90
C GLY A 317 -46.94 -23.63 -13.55
N ILE A 318 -45.70 -23.86 -13.09
CA ILE A 318 -45.44 -24.48 -11.79
C ILE A 318 -45.82 -23.52 -10.65
N ILE A 319 -45.54 -22.22 -10.82
CA ILE A 319 -45.94 -21.18 -9.87
C ILE A 319 -47.48 -21.14 -9.76
N ALA A 320 -48.20 -21.15 -10.88
CA ALA A 320 -49.65 -21.17 -10.92
C ALA A 320 -50.21 -22.40 -10.21
N LEU A 321 -49.63 -23.59 -10.43
CA LEU A 321 -50.02 -24.82 -9.75
C LEU A 321 -49.83 -24.73 -8.24
N ARG A 322 -48.66 -24.24 -7.79
CA ARG A 322 -48.37 -24.02 -6.35
C ARG A 322 -49.40 -23.06 -5.72
N ARG A 323 -49.81 -22.00 -6.44
CA ARG A 323 -50.83 -21.06 -5.97
C ARG A 323 -52.23 -21.71 -5.92
N ALA A 324 -52.59 -22.50 -6.89
CA ALA A 324 -53.87 -23.25 -6.88
C ALA A 324 -53.96 -24.24 -5.70
N LEU A 325 -52.79 -24.78 -5.26
CA LEU A 325 -52.65 -25.63 -4.08
C LEU A 325 -52.55 -24.86 -2.76
N GLY A 326 -52.73 -23.53 -2.79
CA GLY A 326 -52.78 -22.69 -1.57
C GLY A 326 -51.52 -22.00 -1.18
N ALA A 327 -50.46 -21.96 -2.02
CA ALA A 327 -49.25 -21.19 -1.73
C ALA A 327 -49.56 -19.68 -1.68
N THR A 328 -49.18 -19.03 -0.59
CA THR A 328 -49.35 -17.58 -0.40
C THR A 328 -48.28 -16.80 -1.19
N ASN A 329 -48.60 -15.54 -1.55
CA ASN A 329 -47.62 -14.64 -2.20
C ASN A 329 -46.30 -14.53 -1.45
N ARG A 330 -46.35 -14.57 -0.09
CA ARG A 330 -45.17 -14.51 0.76
C ARG A 330 -44.27 -15.74 0.59
N ILE A 331 -44.84 -16.93 0.44
CA ILE A 331 -44.07 -18.17 0.24
C ILE A 331 -43.35 -18.11 -1.11
N ILE A 332 -44.03 -17.68 -2.19
CA ILE A 332 -43.41 -17.53 -3.51
C ILE A 332 -42.30 -16.47 -3.49
N PHE A 333 -42.57 -15.31 -2.89
CA PHE A 333 -41.56 -14.25 -2.77
C PHE A 333 -40.32 -14.73 -2.04
N VAL A 334 -40.47 -15.34 -0.86
CA VAL A 334 -39.37 -15.87 -0.07
C VAL A 334 -38.58 -16.93 -0.83
N HIS A 335 -39.26 -17.76 -1.64
CA HIS A 335 -38.61 -18.78 -2.46
C HIS A 335 -37.59 -18.15 -3.44
N TYR A 336 -37.99 -17.15 -4.24
CA TYR A 336 -37.09 -16.47 -5.18
C TYR A 336 -36.01 -15.65 -4.49
N ILE A 337 -36.28 -15.04 -3.34
CA ILE A 337 -35.27 -14.36 -2.53
C ILE A 337 -34.24 -15.37 -1.97
N THR A 338 -34.68 -16.56 -1.54
CA THR A 338 -33.78 -17.60 -1.07
C THR A 338 -32.89 -18.12 -2.21
N MET A 339 -33.41 -18.28 -3.42
CA MET A 339 -32.66 -18.64 -4.62
C MET A 339 -31.56 -17.61 -4.88
N SER A 340 -31.93 -16.35 -4.91
CA SER A 340 -30.99 -15.23 -5.11
C SER A 340 -29.89 -15.17 -4.02
N LEU A 341 -30.26 -15.33 -2.76
CA LEU A 341 -29.33 -15.35 -1.64
C LEU A 341 -28.34 -16.53 -1.73
N THR A 342 -28.80 -17.69 -2.16
CA THR A 342 -27.94 -18.87 -2.37
C THR A 342 -26.88 -18.60 -3.44
N VAL A 343 -27.30 -18.01 -4.59
CA VAL A 343 -26.35 -17.60 -5.64
C VAL A 343 -25.36 -16.56 -5.11
N ALA A 344 -25.84 -15.58 -4.33
CA ALA A 344 -25.01 -14.53 -3.77
C ALA A 344 -23.92 -15.06 -2.82
N LEU A 345 -24.31 -15.93 -1.88
CA LEU A 345 -23.37 -16.49 -0.90
C LEU A 345 -22.32 -17.36 -1.59
N PHE A 346 -22.74 -18.18 -2.54
CA PHE A 346 -21.82 -19.01 -3.32
C PHE A 346 -20.86 -18.15 -4.15
N SER A 347 -21.38 -17.15 -4.87
CA SER A 347 -20.58 -16.23 -5.68
C SER A 347 -19.65 -15.37 -4.83
N GLY A 348 -20.10 -14.95 -3.64
CA GLY A 348 -19.29 -14.20 -2.68
C GLY A 348 -18.08 -15.00 -2.20
N PHE A 349 -18.29 -16.27 -1.90
CA PHE A 349 -17.21 -17.17 -1.49
C PHE A 349 -16.22 -17.46 -2.63
N VAL A 350 -16.73 -17.82 -3.81
CA VAL A 350 -15.91 -18.12 -4.99
C VAL A 350 -15.14 -16.87 -5.45
N GLY A 351 -15.78 -15.69 -5.49
CA GLY A 351 -15.16 -14.44 -5.86
C GLY A 351 -14.03 -14.04 -4.90
N TRP A 352 -14.22 -14.29 -3.61
CA TRP A 352 -13.16 -14.10 -2.62
C TRP A 352 -11.99 -15.06 -2.84
N LEU A 353 -12.23 -16.35 -3.06
CA LEU A 353 -11.19 -17.33 -3.37
C LEU A 353 -10.41 -16.97 -4.64
N LEU A 354 -11.10 -16.59 -5.71
CA LEU A 354 -10.44 -16.17 -6.95
C LEU A 354 -9.62 -14.90 -6.75
N SER A 355 -10.06 -13.97 -5.91
CA SER A 355 -9.27 -12.77 -5.61
C SER A 355 -7.93 -13.10 -4.93
N LEU A 356 -7.89 -14.13 -4.08
CA LEU A 356 -6.64 -14.63 -3.50
C LEU A 356 -5.71 -15.22 -4.56
N GLY A 357 -6.27 -15.99 -5.50
CA GLY A 357 -5.51 -16.53 -6.64
C GLY A 357 -4.92 -15.43 -7.52
N VAL A 358 -5.72 -14.42 -7.87
CA VAL A 358 -5.27 -13.25 -8.65
C VAL A 358 -4.18 -12.48 -7.89
N MET A 359 -4.34 -12.26 -6.58
CA MET A 359 -3.31 -11.61 -5.76
C MET A 359 -2.01 -12.42 -5.72
N HIS A 360 -2.09 -13.74 -5.64
CA HIS A 360 -0.91 -14.60 -5.69
C HIS A 360 -0.20 -14.51 -7.05
N LEU A 361 -0.96 -14.47 -8.14
CA LEU A 361 -0.41 -14.26 -9.49
C LEU A 361 0.27 -12.90 -9.62
N ILE A 362 -0.36 -11.82 -9.13
CA ILE A 362 0.22 -10.47 -9.14
C ILE A 362 1.52 -10.43 -8.32
N SER A 363 1.59 -11.14 -7.19
CA SER A 363 2.80 -11.19 -6.36
C SER A 363 4.01 -11.84 -7.03
N ALA A 364 3.80 -12.67 -8.06
CA ALA A 364 4.89 -13.24 -8.86
C ALA A 364 5.59 -12.18 -9.74
N PHE A 365 4.89 -11.10 -10.11
CA PHE A 365 5.40 -10.05 -10.99
C PHE A 365 5.66 -8.72 -10.25
N THR A 366 5.24 -8.63 -8.98
CA THR A 366 5.37 -7.40 -8.18
C THR A 366 5.89 -7.73 -6.78
N PRO A 367 6.55 -6.78 -6.09
CA PRO A 367 7.00 -6.98 -4.71
C PRO A 367 5.85 -6.97 -3.69
N LEU A 368 4.58 -6.90 -4.13
CA LEU A 368 3.41 -6.86 -3.28
C LEU A 368 3.06 -8.25 -2.75
N LYS A 369 3.09 -8.42 -1.44
CA LYS A 369 2.73 -9.70 -0.81
C LYS A 369 1.21 -9.84 -0.72
N PRO A 370 0.64 -11.01 -1.07
CA PRO A 370 -0.78 -11.24 -0.89
C PRO A 370 -1.14 -11.19 0.60
N LEU A 371 -2.17 -10.42 0.94
CA LEU A 371 -2.67 -10.32 2.29
C LEU A 371 -3.99 -11.06 2.41
N PHE A 372 -3.99 -12.14 3.18
CA PHE A 372 -5.21 -12.76 3.64
C PHE A 372 -5.93 -11.82 4.61
N SER A 373 -7.19 -11.51 4.35
CA SER A 373 -7.97 -10.62 5.21
C SER A 373 -9.42 -11.09 5.33
N TRP A 374 -9.87 -11.32 6.54
CA TRP A 374 -11.28 -11.58 6.83
C TRP A 374 -12.18 -10.41 6.45
N THR A 375 -11.64 -9.19 6.39
CA THR A 375 -12.40 -8.02 5.95
C THR A 375 -12.78 -8.10 4.47
N THR A 376 -11.89 -8.63 3.60
CA THR A 376 -12.21 -8.84 2.17
C THR A 376 -13.26 -9.92 2.00
N PHE A 377 -13.25 -10.98 2.80
CA PHE A 377 -14.29 -11.99 2.82
C PHE A 377 -15.65 -11.39 3.21
N GLY A 378 -15.70 -10.65 4.32
CA GLY A 378 -16.92 -9.96 4.77
C GLY A 378 -17.46 -8.98 3.74
N LEU A 379 -16.60 -8.19 3.09
CA LEU A 379 -16.99 -7.28 2.02
C LEU A 379 -17.55 -8.03 0.81
N SER A 380 -16.94 -9.16 0.43
CA SER A 380 -17.43 -9.99 -0.68
C SER A 380 -18.85 -10.47 -0.41
N LEU A 381 -19.11 -11.01 0.78
CA LEU A 381 -20.45 -11.47 1.17
C LEU A 381 -21.45 -10.31 1.26
N LEU A 382 -21.04 -9.16 1.77
CA LEU A 382 -21.90 -7.98 1.88
C LEU A 382 -22.33 -7.48 0.49
N PHE A 383 -21.38 -7.26 -0.41
CA PHE A 383 -21.67 -6.75 -1.75
C PHE A 383 -22.45 -7.75 -2.59
N SER A 384 -22.12 -9.04 -2.53
CA SER A 384 -22.87 -10.06 -3.26
C SER A 384 -24.32 -10.16 -2.79
N THR A 385 -24.54 -10.22 -1.46
CA THR A 385 -25.89 -10.31 -0.90
C THR A 385 -26.70 -9.04 -1.16
N ALA A 386 -26.10 -7.86 -0.98
CA ALA A 386 -26.79 -6.60 -1.24
C ALA A 386 -27.22 -6.48 -2.72
N THR A 387 -26.30 -6.74 -3.67
CA THR A 387 -26.60 -6.68 -5.10
C THR A 387 -27.69 -7.70 -5.47
N SER A 388 -27.52 -8.94 -5.04
CA SER A 388 -28.47 -10.02 -5.39
C SER A 388 -29.83 -9.73 -4.81
N LEU A 389 -29.98 -9.28 -3.58
CA LEU A 389 -31.25 -8.91 -2.97
C LEU A 389 -31.91 -7.74 -3.69
N ILE A 390 -31.18 -6.65 -3.96
CA ILE A 390 -31.74 -5.46 -4.62
C ILE A 390 -32.34 -5.83 -5.99
N PHE A 391 -31.58 -6.55 -6.81
CA PHE A 391 -31.99 -6.87 -8.18
C PHE A 391 -32.97 -8.05 -8.28
N SER A 392 -33.09 -8.89 -7.25
CA SER A 392 -34.07 -10.00 -7.23
C SER A 392 -35.45 -9.59 -6.72
N ILE A 393 -35.62 -8.42 -6.11
CA ILE A 393 -36.94 -7.94 -5.65
C ILE A 393 -37.95 -7.87 -6.81
N ILE A 394 -37.52 -7.36 -7.97
CA ILE A 394 -38.42 -7.21 -9.15
C ILE A 394 -38.89 -8.57 -9.66
N PRO A 395 -38.05 -9.56 -10.00
CA PRO A 395 -38.50 -10.85 -10.44
C PRO A 395 -39.27 -11.61 -9.35
N ALA A 396 -38.88 -11.52 -8.08
CA ALA A 396 -39.63 -12.14 -6.98
C ALA A 396 -41.03 -11.57 -6.84
N THR A 397 -41.23 -10.26 -7.02
CA THR A 397 -42.56 -9.65 -7.01
C THR A 397 -43.36 -9.98 -8.25
N ARG A 398 -42.74 -10.13 -9.42
CA ARG A 398 -43.41 -10.62 -10.64
C ARG A 398 -43.96 -12.06 -10.44
N ALA A 399 -43.17 -12.95 -9.84
CA ALA A 399 -43.57 -14.31 -9.54
C ALA A 399 -44.84 -14.37 -8.67
N THR A 400 -45.03 -13.41 -7.73
CA THR A 400 -46.24 -13.36 -6.90
C THR A 400 -47.51 -12.88 -7.67
N LYS A 401 -47.36 -12.27 -8.83
CA LYS A 401 -48.48 -11.75 -9.65
C LYS A 401 -48.92 -12.71 -10.75
N VAL A 402 -48.32 -13.87 -10.88
CA VAL A 402 -48.72 -14.91 -11.86
C VAL A 402 -50.15 -15.39 -11.55
N ASP A 403 -51.07 -15.21 -12.49
CA ASP A 403 -52.48 -15.60 -12.31
C ASP A 403 -52.68 -17.09 -12.62
N PRO A 404 -53.12 -17.89 -11.61
CA PRO A 404 -53.34 -19.32 -11.83
C PRO A 404 -54.46 -19.60 -12.86
N ALA A 405 -55.50 -18.73 -13.00
CA ALA A 405 -56.63 -18.95 -13.87
C ALA A 405 -56.27 -18.81 -15.36
N ILE A 406 -55.35 -17.89 -15.72
CA ILE A 406 -54.96 -17.64 -17.11
C ILE A 406 -54.04 -18.76 -17.62
N LEU A 407 -53.11 -19.23 -16.81
CA LEU A 407 -52.10 -20.23 -17.20
C LEU A 407 -52.67 -21.67 -17.23
N LEU A 408 -53.67 -22.01 -16.38
CA LEU A 408 -54.31 -23.32 -16.41
C LEU A 408 -55.30 -23.47 -17.59
N LYS A 409 -55.70 -22.36 -18.23
CA LYS A 409 -56.49 -22.34 -19.45
C LYS A 409 -55.71 -22.58 -20.75
N SER A 410 -54.39 -22.38 -20.69
CA SER A 410 -53.47 -22.50 -21.85
C SER A 410 -52.73 -23.84 -21.90
N LEU A 411 -52.91 -24.69 -20.89
CA LEU A 411 -52.48 -26.08 -20.83
C LEU A 411 -53.61 -26.98 -21.30
#